data_fc0e2c24b11a11a9c8c532a837b1b41a
#
_entry.id   fc0e2c24b11a11a9c8c532a837b1b41a
#
_cell.length_a   1.000
_cell.length_b   1.000
_cell.length_c   1.000
_cell.angle_alpha   90.00
_cell.angle_beta   90.00
_cell.angle_gamma   90.00
#
_symmetry.space_group_name_H-M   'P 1'
#
loop_
_entity.id
_entity.type
_entity.pdbx_description
1 polymer ?
#
loop_
_entity_poly.entity_id
_entity_poly.type
_entity_poly.pdbx_seq_one_letter_code
_entity_poly.pdbx_strand_id
1 'polypeptide(L)'
;MEFLNNHKTLFWSALILFLFLTLQIAILPAFTMQQIYKPLPDAKPLTKDEAAGKAVYVENGCIACHTQQVREVEMDKVFGSRPSIPADYAANHRTDVWRNTANLLGSERTGPDLTAIGERQPSVDWQLLHLYQPRAVVKESIMPSFSFLFEEKEYLQKGDIEVKVPAEFLKHKFKKIVPTKKALQLVAYLLSLKQTKLPEGIKPQEFLYKKEVKKTASGGGADALPDGGELYTANCASCHQATGEGLEGAFPPLKGSPVVASDDIAPYVNIIWGGYNGRPGYGPMPAVGKNASLTPEMIAAIMNHERSSWGNNAKPVTVADVKAVMDQIK
;
A
#
# COMPACT_ATOMS: atom_id res chain seq x y z
N MET A 1 -24.98 -10.33 -57.46
CA MET A 1 -24.62 -8.94 -57.05
C MET A 1 -25.78 -8.13 -56.46
N GLU A 2 -26.98 -8.64 -56.39
CA GLU A 2 -28.12 -7.91 -55.79
C GLU A 2 -28.01 -7.66 -54.25
N PHE A 3 -27.32 -8.57 -53.52
CA PHE A 3 -27.10 -8.42 -52.07
C PHE A 3 -26.36 -7.12 -51.74
N LEU A 4 -25.29 -6.82 -52.46
CA LEU A 4 -24.47 -5.63 -52.22
C LEU A 4 -25.15 -4.32 -52.62
N ASN A 5 -26.10 -4.39 -53.52
CA ASN A 5 -26.87 -3.22 -53.96
C ASN A 5 -28.08 -2.91 -53.09
N ASN A 6 -28.44 -3.84 -52.17
CA ASN A 6 -29.56 -3.61 -51.24
C ASN A 6 -29.02 -3.16 -49.88
N HIS A 7 -29.00 -1.86 -49.65
CA HIS A 7 -28.48 -1.28 -48.43
C HIS A 7 -29.15 -1.76 -47.15
N LYS A 8 -30.45 -2.08 -47.16
CA LYS A 8 -31.19 -2.61 -46.01
C LYS A 8 -30.70 -4.01 -45.66
N THR A 9 -30.57 -4.89 -46.67
CA THR A 9 -30.09 -6.25 -46.46
C THR A 9 -28.64 -6.25 -45.99
N LEU A 10 -27.78 -5.43 -46.57
CA LEU A 10 -26.40 -5.28 -46.17
C LEU A 10 -26.28 -4.82 -44.72
N PHE A 11 -27.02 -3.76 -44.35
CA PHE A 11 -27.03 -3.23 -42.98
C PHE A 11 -27.50 -4.30 -41.96
N TRP A 12 -28.61 -4.99 -42.23
CA TRP A 12 -29.13 -5.99 -41.31
C TRP A 12 -28.20 -7.21 -41.21
N SER A 13 -27.57 -7.63 -42.29
CA SER A 13 -26.58 -8.73 -42.27
C SER A 13 -25.36 -8.35 -41.46
N ALA A 14 -24.82 -7.15 -41.64
CA ALA A 14 -23.69 -6.65 -40.86
C ALA A 14 -24.03 -6.53 -39.37
N LEU A 15 -25.22 -5.98 -39.05
CA LEU A 15 -25.68 -5.84 -37.67
C LEU A 15 -25.86 -7.20 -36.99
N ILE A 16 -26.52 -8.16 -37.66
CA ILE A 16 -26.73 -9.51 -37.14
C ILE A 16 -25.38 -10.20 -36.89
N LEU A 17 -24.46 -10.11 -37.85
CA LEU A 17 -23.11 -10.66 -37.71
C LEU A 17 -22.37 -10.03 -36.53
N PHE A 18 -22.43 -8.72 -36.40
CA PHE A 18 -21.80 -8.01 -35.30
C PHE A 18 -22.36 -8.42 -33.94
N LEU A 19 -23.68 -8.49 -33.80
CA LEU A 19 -24.34 -8.93 -32.57
C LEU A 19 -24.02 -10.39 -32.24
N PHE A 20 -24.00 -11.26 -33.25
CA PHE A 20 -23.61 -12.66 -33.08
C PHE A 20 -22.16 -12.80 -32.60
N LEU A 21 -21.21 -12.09 -33.23
CA LEU A 21 -19.80 -12.10 -32.82
C LEU A 21 -19.62 -11.51 -31.43
N THR A 22 -20.34 -10.42 -31.12
CA THR A 22 -20.31 -9.82 -29.77
C THR A 22 -20.78 -10.82 -28.71
N LEU A 23 -21.88 -11.54 -29.00
CA LEU A 23 -22.37 -12.58 -28.10
C LEU A 23 -21.33 -13.70 -27.91
N GLN A 24 -20.76 -14.23 -29.01
CA GLN A 24 -19.83 -15.36 -28.97
C GLN A 24 -18.45 -15.01 -28.38
N ILE A 25 -17.92 -13.86 -28.73
CA ILE A 25 -16.52 -13.51 -28.39
C ILE A 25 -16.42 -12.73 -27.08
N ALA A 26 -17.43 -11.90 -26.74
CA ALA A 26 -17.37 -11.06 -25.55
C ALA A 26 -18.30 -11.54 -24.43
N ILE A 27 -19.59 -11.72 -24.71
CA ILE A 27 -20.60 -11.95 -23.68
C ILE A 27 -20.52 -13.36 -23.09
N LEU A 28 -20.58 -14.40 -23.93
CA LEU A 28 -20.53 -15.79 -23.46
C LEU A 28 -19.23 -16.12 -22.70
N PRO A 29 -18.03 -15.77 -23.20
CA PRO A 29 -16.80 -15.98 -22.45
C PRO A 29 -16.79 -15.23 -21.12
N ALA A 30 -17.32 -13.98 -21.08
CA ALA A 30 -17.38 -13.21 -19.83
C ALA A 30 -18.25 -13.90 -18.77
N PHE A 31 -19.42 -14.42 -19.14
CA PHE A 31 -20.27 -15.21 -18.25
C PHE A 31 -19.60 -16.49 -17.78
N THR A 32 -18.99 -17.24 -18.70
CA THR A 32 -18.29 -18.50 -18.38
C THR A 32 -17.15 -18.27 -17.42
N MET A 33 -16.30 -17.26 -17.68
CA MET A 33 -15.19 -16.89 -16.80
C MET A 33 -15.69 -16.46 -15.42
N GLN A 34 -16.79 -15.73 -15.33
CA GLN A 34 -17.36 -15.31 -14.05
C GLN A 34 -17.86 -16.49 -13.20
N GLN A 35 -18.28 -17.58 -13.83
CA GLN A 35 -18.68 -18.80 -13.12
C GLN A 35 -17.48 -19.66 -12.70
N ILE A 36 -16.43 -19.71 -13.52
CA ILE A 36 -15.25 -20.56 -13.29
C ILE A 36 -14.32 -19.90 -12.26
N TYR A 37 -14.06 -18.61 -12.38
CA TYR A 37 -13.16 -17.88 -11.47
C TYR A 37 -13.90 -17.49 -10.20
N LYS A 38 -13.84 -18.40 -9.22
CA LYS A 38 -14.37 -18.13 -7.88
C LYS A 38 -13.25 -17.62 -6.98
N PRO A 39 -13.55 -16.71 -6.05
CA PRO A 39 -12.59 -16.33 -5.02
C PRO A 39 -12.25 -17.53 -4.13
N LEU A 40 -11.09 -17.48 -3.47
CA LEU A 40 -10.74 -18.46 -2.45
C LEU A 40 -11.79 -18.44 -1.32
N PRO A 41 -11.98 -19.56 -0.58
CA PRO A 41 -13.04 -19.67 0.43
C PRO A 41 -13.04 -18.54 1.46
N ASP A 42 -11.86 -18.04 1.83
CA ASP A 42 -11.69 -16.99 2.85
C ASP A 42 -11.66 -15.56 2.27
N ALA A 43 -11.81 -15.42 0.95
CA ALA A 43 -11.80 -14.11 0.30
C ALA A 43 -13.10 -13.35 0.62
N LYS A 44 -12.94 -12.17 1.21
CA LYS A 44 -14.08 -11.30 1.53
C LYS A 44 -14.40 -10.38 0.34
N PRO A 45 -15.67 -10.27 -0.05
CA PRO A 45 -16.07 -9.28 -1.05
C PRO A 45 -15.84 -7.87 -0.51
N LEU A 46 -15.65 -6.92 -1.42
CA LEU A 46 -15.56 -5.51 -1.05
C LEU A 46 -16.85 -5.06 -0.35
N THR A 47 -16.71 -4.30 0.72
CA THR A 47 -17.81 -3.60 1.37
C THR A 47 -18.38 -2.52 0.44
N LYS A 48 -19.53 -1.95 0.80
CA LYS A 48 -20.14 -0.87 0.01
C LYS A 48 -19.23 0.36 -0.10
N ASP A 49 -18.54 0.71 0.97
CA ASP A 49 -17.63 1.86 0.97
C ASP A 49 -16.34 1.56 0.19
N GLU A 50 -15.78 0.37 0.30
CA GLU A 50 -14.62 -0.05 -0.52
C GLU A 50 -14.96 -0.10 -2.01
N ALA A 51 -16.16 -0.62 -2.37
CA ALA A 51 -16.61 -0.63 -3.75
C ALA A 51 -16.84 0.80 -4.30
N ALA A 52 -17.41 1.70 -3.49
CA ALA A 52 -17.53 3.12 -3.83
C ALA A 52 -16.16 3.79 -3.95
N GLY A 53 -15.22 3.44 -3.07
CA GLY A 53 -13.82 3.90 -3.13
C GLY A 53 -13.11 3.44 -4.40
N LYS A 54 -13.36 2.20 -4.85
CA LYS A 54 -12.86 1.70 -6.14
C LYS A 54 -13.39 2.56 -7.30
N ALA A 55 -14.66 2.97 -7.26
CA ALA A 55 -15.21 3.88 -8.26
C ALA A 55 -14.51 5.24 -8.25
N VAL A 56 -14.24 5.81 -7.06
CA VAL A 56 -13.45 7.05 -6.93
C VAL A 56 -12.03 6.88 -7.47
N TYR A 57 -11.39 5.73 -7.23
CA TYR A 57 -10.05 5.40 -7.76
C TYR A 57 -10.03 5.43 -9.30
N VAL A 58 -11.04 4.82 -9.93
CA VAL A 58 -11.18 4.81 -11.41
C VAL A 58 -11.52 6.19 -11.94
N GLU A 59 -12.47 6.90 -11.31
CA GLU A 59 -12.92 8.25 -11.69
C GLU A 59 -11.77 9.26 -11.72
N ASN A 60 -10.82 9.13 -10.80
CA ASN A 60 -9.68 10.03 -10.68
C ASN A 60 -8.43 9.56 -11.46
N GLY A 61 -8.53 8.49 -12.22
CA GLY A 61 -7.44 8.03 -13.09
C GLY A 61 -6.20 7.52 -12.36
N CYS A 62 -6.30 7.10 -11.10
CA CYS A 62 -5.16 6.65 -10.28
C CYS A 62 -4.39 5.49 -10.96
N ILE A 63 -5.11 4.66 -11.71
CA ILE A 63 -4.56 3.52 -12.47
C ILE A 63 -3.58 3.94 -13.58
N ALA A 64 -3.61 5.19 -14.02
CA ALA A 64 -2.68 5.68 -15.03
C ALA A 64 -1.23 5.78 -14.52
N CYS A 65 -1.06 5.99 -13.20
CA CYS A 65 0.25 6.14 -12.56
C CYS A 65 0.60 4.99 -11.62
N HIS A 66 -0.40 4.25 -11.13
CA HIS A 66 -0.24 3.17 -10.17
C HIS A 66 -0.70 1.84 -10.74
N THR A 67 0.14 0.82 -10.63
CA THR A 67 -0.26 -0.57 -10.93
C THR A 67 -0.85 -1.25 -9.70
N GLN A 68 -1.60 -2.32 -9.91
CA GLN A 68 -2.04 -3.26 -8.89
C GLN A 68 -1.61 -4.67 -9.30
N GLN A 69 -0.31 -4.86 -9.53
CA GLN A 69 0.27 -6.15 -9.91
C GLN A 69 1.72 -6.22 -9.45
N VAL A 70 2.00 -7.06 -8.47
CA VAL A 70 3.37 -7.43 -8.11
C VAL A 70 3.86 -8.43 -9.14
N ARG A 71 4.85 -8.06 -9.94
CA ARG A 71 5.44 -8.93 -10.97
C ARG A 71 6.41 -9.93 -10.34
N GLU A 72 6.81 -10.95 -11.10
CA GLU A 72 7.73 -11.99 -10.65
C GLU A 72 9.19 -11.55 -10.49
N VAL A 73 9.49 -10.26 -10.68
CA VAL A 73 10.86 -9.75 -10.63
C VAL A 73 11.21 -9.26 -9.23
N GLU A 74 12.46 -9.49 -8.80
CA GLU A 74 12.95 -9.14 -7.45
C GLU A 74 12.71 -7.67 -7.08
N MET A 75 12.81 -6.77 -8.03
CA MET A 75 12.55 -5.33 -7.79
C MET A 75 11.13 -5.02 -7.31
N ASP A 76 10.17 -5.92 -7.55
CA ASP A 76 8.77 -5.76 -7.11
C ASP A 76 8.53 -6.25 -5.68
N LYS A 77 9.49 -6.91 -5.06
CA LYS A 77 9.42 -7.41 -3.68
C LYS A 77 9.08 -6.33 -2.65
N VAL A 78 9.43 -5.08 -2.94
CA VAL A 78 9.08 -3.92 -2.10
C VAL A 78 7.58 -3.61 -2.11
N PHE A 79 6.81 -4.16 -3.03
CA PHE A 79 5.38 -3.89 -3.19
C PHE A 79 4.47 -5.00 -2.66
N GLY A 80 5.00 -6.19 -2.41
CA GLY A 80 4.24 -7.30 -1.88
C GLY A 80 5.12 -8.46 -1.47
N SER A 81 4.59 -9.36 -0.66
CA SER A 81 5.33 -10.50 -0.10
C SER A 81 5.66 -11.59 -1.13
N ARG A 82 4.95 -11.62 -2.24
CA ARG A 82 5.09 -12.58 -3.34
C ARG A 82 4.61 -11.97 -4.67
N PRO A 83 4.94 -12.56 -5.81
CA PRO A 83 4.29 -12.23 -7.08
C PRO A 83 2.77 -12.38 -6.99
N SER A 84 2.05 -11.55 -7.73
CA SER A 84 0.59 -11.62 -7.82
C SER A 84 0.14 -12.90 -8.50
N ILE A 85 -0.93 -13.48 -7.99
CA ILE A 85 -1.58 -14.66 -8.54
C ILE A 85 -3.04 -14.35 -8.90
N PRO A 86 -3.70 -15.15 -9.75
CA PRO A 86 -5.10 -14.90 -10.13
C PRO A 86 -6.07 -14.75 -8.94
N ALA A 87 -5.80 -15.42 -7.82
CA ALA A 87 -6.61 -15.31 -6.62
C ALA A 87 -6.61 -13.91 -5.98
N ASP A 88 -5.56 -13.12 -6.17
CA ASP A 88 -5.49 -11.73 -5.66
C ASP A 88 -6.55 -10.84 -6.34
N TYR A 89 -7.00 -11.22 -7.52
CA TYR A 89 -7.98 -10.48 -8.31
C TYR A 89 -9.39 -11.08 -8.25
N ALA A 90 -9.55 -12.25 -7.65
CA ALA A 90 -10.82 -12.96 -7.61
C ALA A 90 -11.90 -12.20 -6.81
N ALA A 91 -11.51 -11.44 -5.78
CA ALA A 91 -12.41 -10.56 -5.03
C ALA A 91 -12.90 -9.35 -5.84
N ASN A 92 -12.21 -9.02 -6.92
CA ASN A 92 -12.57 -7.95 -7.85
C ASN A 92 -13.52 -8.42 -8.97
N HIS A 93 -14.17 -9.60 -8.75
CA HIS A 93 -15.10 -10.12 -9.72
C HIS A 93 -16.26 -9.20 -10.10
N ARG A 94 -16.69 -9.29 -11.30
CA ARG A 94 -17.78 -8.45 -11.83
C ARG A 94 -19.07 -8.72 -11.08
N THR A 95 -19.71 -7.65 -10.63
CA THR A 95 -21.06 -7.74 -10.08
C THR A 95 -22.10 -7.93 -11.18
N ASP A 96 -21.82 -7.41 -12.37
CA ASP A 96 -22.57 -7.65 -13.59
C ASP A 96 -21.68 -7.42 -14.82
N VAL A 97 -22.14 -7.84 -15.99
CA VAL A 97 -21.39 -7.76 -17.26
C VAL A 97 -21.04 -6.33 -17.67
N TRP A 98 -21.83 -5.35 -17.21
CA TRP A 98 -21.78 -3.98 -17.69
C TRP A 98 -21.06 -3.03 -16.73
N ARG A 99 -21.12 -3.28 -15.43
CA ARG A 99 -20.74 -2.32 -14.40
C ARG A 99 -19.39 -2.56 -13.77
N ASN A 100 -18.78 -3.69 -13.99
CA ASN A 100 -17.53 -3.98 -13.33
C ASN A 100 -16.43 -4.13 -14.35
N THR A 101 -15.44 -3.27 -14.21
CA THR A 101 -14.20 -3.40 -14.95
C THR A 101 -13.46 -4.65 -14.52
N ALA A 102 -12.68 -5.19 -15.41
CA ALA A 102 -11.68 -6.18 -15.11
C ALA A 102 -10.69 -5.66 -14.03
N ASN A 103 -9.70 -6.46 -13.72
CA ASN A 103 -8.66 -6.09 -12.78
C ASN A 103 -7.99 -4.77 -13.17
N LEU A 104 -7.75 -3.94 -12.17
CA LEU A 104 -7.09 -2.65 -12.35
C LEU A 104 -5.57 -2.83 -12.30
N LEU A 105 -5.00 -3.59 -13.24
CA LEU A 105 -3.57 -3.90 -13.26
C LEU A 105 -2.69 -2.65 -13.41
N GLY A 106 -3.18 -1.66 -14.16
CA GLY A 106 -2.43 -0.44 -14.51
C GLY A 106 -1.46 -0.66 -15.67
N SER A 107 -1.02 0.42 -16.28
CA SER A 107 -0.11 0.43 -17.43
C SER A 107 1.26 0.97 -17.09
N GLU A 108 1.38 1.84 -16.11
CA GLU A 108 2.62 2.50 -15.72
C GLU A 108 2.84 2.52 -14.21
N ARG A 109 4.09 2.67 -13.81
CA ARG A 109 4.55 2.82 -12.43
C ARG A 109 5.27 4.14 -12.22
N THR A 110 4.65 5.22 -12.64
CA THR A 110 5.07 6.57 -12.25
C THR A 110 4.99 6.74 -10.74
N GLY A 111 3.97 6.13 -10.12
CA GLY A 111 3.89 5.88 -8.68
C GLY A 111 4.14 4.41 -8.33
N PRO A 112 4.28 4.07 -7.04
CA PRO A 112 4.48 2.70 -6.58
C PRO A 112 3.26 1.81 -6.87
N ASP A 113 3.49 0.50 -6.98
CA ASP A 113 2.42 -0.49 -7.05
C ASP A 113 1.57 -0.48 -5.77
N LEU A 114 0.26 -0.65 -5.91
CA LEU A 114 -0.71 -0.58 -4.81
C LEU A 114 -1.32 -1.93 -4.41
N THR A 115 -0.86 -3.05 -4.98
CA THR A 115 -1.41 -4.40 -4.70
C THR A 115 -1.54 -4.69 -3.20
N ALA A 116 -0.52 -4.37 -2.42
CA ALA A 116 -0.50 -4.60 -0.98
C ALA A 116 -0.38 -3.30 -0.17
N ILE A 117 -0.93 -2.20 -0.68
CA ILE A 117 -0.81 -0.90 0.02
C ILE A 117 -1.51 -0.92 1.38
N GLY A 118 -2.61 -1.66 1.53
CA GLY A 118 -3.30 -1.81 2.80
C GLY A 118 -2.51 -2.60 3.86
N GLU A 119 -1.46 -3.32 3.45
CA GLU A 119 -0.51 -3.97 4.38
C GLU A 119 0.72 -3.10 4.62
N ARG A 120 1.27 -2.52 3.54
CA ARG A 120 2.48 -1.68 3.60
C ARG A 120 2.23 -0.34 4.29
N GLN A 121 1.07 0.27 4.06
CA GLN A 121 0.72 1.59 4.60
C GLN A 121 -0.73 1.61 5.11
N PRO A 122 -1.02 0.91 6.23
CA PRO A 122 -2.38 0.78 6.77
C PRO A 122 -2.86 2.01 7.55
N SER A 123 -2.07 3.07 7.68
CA SER A 123 -2.44 4.29 8.42
C SER A 123 -3.44 5.12 7.61
N VAL A 124 -4.65 5.30 8.15
CA VAL A 124 -5.69 6.18 7.58
C VAL A 124 -5.18 7.63 7.50
N ASP A 125 -4.53 8.12 8.55
CA ASP A 125 -4.03 9.50 8.62
C ASP A 125 -2.98 9.76 7.55
N TRP A 126 -2.06 8.79 7.34
CA TRP A 126 -1.08 8.88 6.26
C TRP A 126 -1.76 8.91 4.88
N GLN A 127 -2.72 8.03 4.64
CA GLN A 127 -3.43 7.96 3.36
C GLN A 127 -4.18 9.28 3.08
N LEU A 128 -4.89 9.82 4.08
CA LEU A 128 -5.61 11.09 3.95
C LEU A 128 -4.65 12.26 3.69
N LEU A 129 -3.57 12.36 4.45
CA LEU A 129 -2.57 13.41 4.27
C LEU A 129 -1.88 13.31 2.91
N HIS A 130 -1.52 12.07 2.50
CA HIS A 130 -0.91 11.82 1.19
C HIS A 130 -1.83 12.19 0.03
N LEU A 131 -3.12 11.89 0.12
CA LEU A 131 -4.11 12.30 -0.89
C LEU A 131 -4.31 13.83 -0.91
N TYR A 132 -4.38 14.46 0.27
CA TYR A 132 -4.51 15.91 0.35
C TYR A 132 -3.29 16.63 -0.22
N GLN A 133 -2.10 16.26 0.27
CA GLN A 133 -0.84 16.85 -0.13
C GLN A 133 0.30 15.81 -0.10
N PRO A 134 0.60 15.17 -1.24
CA PRO A 134 1.61 14.11 -1.29
C PRO A 134 2.98 14.52 -0.75
N ARG A 135 3.38 15.77 -1.00
CA ARG A 135 4.69 16.32 -0.59
C ARG A 135 4.83 16.52 0.91
N ALA A 136 3.71 16.50 1.65
CA ALA A 136 3.75 16.57 3.11
C ALA A 136 4.34 15.28 3.73
N VAL A 137 4.22 14.14 3.04
CA VAL A 137 4.73 12.83 3.51
C VAL A 137 5.88 12.30 2.64
N VAL A 138 5.91 12.64 1.35
CA VAL A 138 6.98 12.26 0.42
C VAL A 138 7.46 13.53 -0.29
N LYS A 139 8.51 14.15 0.19
CA LYS A 139 8.99 15.47 -0.23
C LYS A 139 9.13 15.61 -1.76
N GLU A 140 9.71 14.61 -2.42
CA GLU A 140 9.97 14.60 -3.86
C GLU A 140 8.82 13.99 -4.68
N SER A 141 7.63 13.86 -4.10
CA SER A 141 6.48 13.27 -4.78
C SER A 141 6.06 14.11 -5.99
N ILE A 142 5.90 13.44 -7.12
CA ILE A 142 5.33 14.02 -8.36
C ILE A 142 3.82 13.80 -8.44
N MET A 143 3.23 13.05 -7.50
CA MET A 143 1.78 12.84 -7.44
C MET A 143 1.06 14.18 -7.31
N PRO A 144 0.00 14.42 -8.08
CA PRO A 144 -0.82 15.62 -7.91
C PRO A 144 -1.58 15.60 -6.57
N SER A 145 -1.87 16.78 -6.03
CA SER A 145 -2.74 16.92 -4.87
C SER A 145 -4.20 16.64 -5.26
N PHE A 146 -4.88 15.83 -4.47
CA PHE A 146 -6.31 15.57 -4.58
C PHE A 146 -7.10 16.38 -3.54
N SER A 147 -6.67 17.61 -3.26
CA SER A 147 -7.28 18.49 -2.25
C SER A 147 -8.76 18.76 -2.48
N PHE A 148 -9.27 18.60 -3.70
CA PHE A 148 -10.70 18.71 -4.02
C PHE A 148 -11.56 17.58 -3.42
N LEU A 149 -10.96 16.52 -2.90
CA LEU A 149 -11.64 15.49 -2.12
C LEU A 149 -11.78 15.86 -0.64
N PHE A 150 -11.39 17.08 -0.25
CA PHE A 150 -11.39 17.57 1.12
C PHE A 150 -12.13 18.89 1.21
N GLU A 151 -12.61 19.21 2.41
CA GLU A 151 -13.28 20.46 2.74
C GLU A 151 -12.45 21.25 3.74
N GLU A 152 -12.45 22.56 3.60
CA GLU A 152 -11.88 23.48 4.58
C GLU A 152 -13.00 23.99 5.51
N LYS A 153 -12.89 23.74 6.82
CA LYS A 153 -13.85 24.18 7.84
C LYS A 153 -13.17 25.10 8.84
N GLU A 154 -13.90 26.07 9.35
CA GLU A 154 -13.43 26.93 10.45
C GLU A 154 -13.48 26.19 11.80
N TYR A 155 -14.53 25.38 12.00
CA TYR A 155 -14.75 24.59 13.20
C TYR A 155 -15.11 23.15 12.83
N LEU A 156 -14.56 22.20 13.58
CA LEU A 156 -14.91 20.80 13.44
C LEU A 156 -16.30 20.54 14.01
N GLN A 157 -17.09 19.74 13.30
CA GLN A 157 -18.37 19.24 13.76
C GLN A 157 -18.21 17.85 14.39
N LYS A 158 -19.22 17.42 15.13
CA LYS A 158 -19.23 16.07 15.72
C LYS A 158 -19.16 15.01 14.61
N GLY A 159 -18.10 14.20 14.62
CA GLY A 159 -17.86 13.15 13.64
C GLY A 159 -16.89 13.54 12.53
N ASP A 160 -16.46 14.79 12.43
CA ASP A 160 -15.41 15.19 11.50
C ASP A 160 -14.07 14.57 11.90
N ILE A 161 -13.32 14.13 10.91
CA ILE A 161 -11.94 13.66 11.03
C ILE A 161 -11.03 14.80 10.57
N GLU A 162 -10.22 15.37 11.45
CA GLU A 162 -9.26 16.41 11.07
C GLU A 162 -8.01 15.77 10.46
N VAL A 163 -7.67 16.18 9.24
CA VAL A 163 -6.38 15.83 8.63
C VAL A 163 -5.33 16.83 9.13
N LYS A 164 -4.30 16.32 9.81
CA LYS A 164 -3.19 17.13 10.34
C LYS A 164 -2.24 17.51 9.21
N VAL A 165 -2.49 18.65 8.60
CA VAL A 165 -1.69 19.17 7.49
C VAL A 165 -0.66 20.15 8.04
N PRO A 166 0.67 20.01 7.70
CA PRO A 166 1.68 20.97 8.08
C PRO A 166 1.35 22.38 7.59
N ALA A 167 1.62 23.39 8.43
CA ALA A 167 1.21 24.78 8.19
C ALA A 167 1.69 25.37 6.85
N GLU A 168 2.82 24.85 6.34
CA GLU A 168 3.38 25.26 5.04
C GLU A 168 2.53 24.84 3.84
N PHE A 169 1.70 23.80 4.00
CA PHE A 169 0.81 23.28 2.94
C PHE A 169 -0.64 23.74 3.09
N LEU A 170 -0.97 24.50 4.14
CA LEU A 170 -2.30 25.05 4.33
C LEU A 170 -2.49 26.32 3.50
N LYS A 171 -3.54 26.37 2.68
CA LYS A 171 -3.94 27.60 1.98
C LYS A 171 -4.42 28.68 2.98
N HIS A 172 -5.16 28.27 3.98
CA HIS A 172 -5.68 29.12 5.04
C HIS A 172 -5.29 28.56 6.40
N LYS A 173 -4.34 29.21 7.08
CA LYS A 173 -3.71 28.72 8.33
C LYS A 173 -4.67 28.48 9.49
N PHE A 174 -5.87 29.09 9.46
CA PHE A 174 -6.87 28.96 10.54
C PHE A 174 -7.97 27.95 10.24
N LYS A 175 -7.97 27.35 9.03
CA LYS A 175 -8.98 26.36 8.64
C LYS A 175 -8.51 24.94 8.91
N LYS A 176 -9.46 24.09 9.23
CA LYS A 176 -9.29 22.67 9.44
C LYS A 176 -9.60 21.92 8.14
N ILE A 177 -8.79 20.94 7.82
CA ILE A 177 -8.99 20.08 6.64
C ILE A 177 -9.75 18.84 7.07
N VAL A 178 -10.87 18.59 6.39
CA VAL A 178 -11.77 17.46 6.67
C VAL A 178 -11.97 16.67 5.39
N PRO A 179 -11.81 15.32 5.38
CA PRO A 179 -12.05 14.53 4.22
C PRO A 179 -13.54 14.46 3.89
N THR A 180 -13.88 14.54 2.61
CA THR A 180 -15.24 14.23 2.15
C THR A 180 -15.51 12.72 2.25
N LYS A 181 -16.78 12.32 2.12
CA LYS A 181 -17.15 10.91 2.05
C LYS A 181 -16.39 10.17 0.93
N LYS A 182 -16.17 10.81 -0.24
CA LYS A 182 -15.39 10.24 -1.35
C LYS A 182 -13.94 9.95 -0.95
N ALA A 183 -13.30 10.85 -0.20
CA ALA A 183 -11.93 10.63 0.28
C ALA A 183 -11.87 9.43 1.24
N LEU A 184 -12.80 9.34 2.20
CA LEU A 184 -12.85 8.22 3.15
C LEU A 184 -13.12 6.88 2.44
N GLN A 185 -14.00 6.87 1.44
CA GLN A 185 -14.27 5.69 0.63
C GLN A 185 -13.05 5.27 -0.19
N LEU A 186 -12.33 6.24 -0.80
CA LEU A 186 -11.08 5.96 -1.50
C LEU A 186 -10.04 5.34 -0.56
N VAL A 187 -9.87 5.89 0.64
CA VAL A 187 -8.96 5.32 1.65
C VAL A 187 -9.40 3.92 2.07
N ALA A 188 -10.71 3.69 2.29
CA ALA A 188 -11.22 2.36 2.59
C ALA A 188 -10.86 1.35 1.48
N TYR A 189 -11.00 1.73 0.20
CA TYR A 189 -10.56 0.90 -0.91
C TYR A 189 -9.06 0.64 -0.90
N LEU A 190 -8.22 1.67 -0.73
CA LEU A 190 -6.77 1.50 -0.66
C LEU A 190 -6.34 0.56 0.46
N LEU A 191 -6.98 0.67 1.63
CA LEU A 191 -6.71 -0.21 2.78
C LEU A 191 -7.21 -1.65 2.57
N SER A 192 -8.17 -1.86 1.68
CA SER A 192 -8.64 -3.20 1.30
C SER A 192 -7.68 -3.93 0.36
N LEU A 193 -6.76 -3.20 -0.31
CA LEU A 193 -5.78 -3.76 -1.23
C LEU A 193 -4.69 -4.52 -0.47
N LYS A 194 -4.86 -5.84 -0.42
CA LYS A 194 -3.98 -6.80 0.26
C LYS A 194 -3.82 -8.03 -0.61
N GLN A 195 -2.66 -8.68 -0.52
CA GLN A 195 -2.49 -9.96 -1.18
C GLN A 195 -3.31 -11.04 -0.48
N THR A 196 -3.97 -11.89 -1.26
CA THR A 196 -4.76 -12.99 -0.74
C THR A 196 -3.88 -13.96 0.04
N LYS A 197 -4.30 -14.36 1.23
CA LYS A 197 -3.61 -15.40 2.00
C LYS A 197 -3.69 -16.72 1.26
N LEU A 198 -2.54 -17.38 1.14
CA LEU A 198 -2.50 -18.72 0.56
C LEU A 198 -3.01 -19.75 1.57
N PRO A 199 -3.67 -20.82 1.11
CA PRO A 199 -4.00 -21.96 1.96
C PRO A 199 -2.76 -22.57 2.61
N GLU A 200 -2.93 -23.16 3.78
CA GLU A 200 -1.85 -23.84 4.49
C GLU A 200 -1.17 -24.88 3.61
N GLY A 201 0.15 -24.96 3.67
CA GLY A 201 0.96 -25.90 2.90
C GLY A 201 1.27 -25.46 1.46
N ILE A 202 0.66 -24.39 0.94
CA ILE A 202 1.00 -23.83 -0.37
C ILE A 202 2.15 -22.84 -0.21
N LYS A 203 3.29 -23.16 -0.83
CA LYS A 203 4.42 -22.22 -0.89
C LYS A 203 4.11 -21.11 -1.89
N PRO A 204 4.36 -19.85 -1.54
CA PRO A 204 4.24 -18.76 -2.50
C PRO A 204 5.27 -18.92 -3.63
N GLN A 205 4.92 -18.41 -4.81
CA GLN A 205 5.86 -18.30 -5.92
C GLN A 205 7.01 -17.38 -5.52
N GLU A 206 8.23 -17.77 -5.86
CA GLU A 206 9.42 -16.97 -5.61
C GLU A 206 9.61 -15.89 -6.68
N PHE A 207 10.24 -14.79 -6.27
CA PHE A 207 10.67 -13.76 -7.22
C PHE A 207 11.83 -14.27 -8.07
N LEU A 208 11.77 -14.01 -9.36
CA LEU A 208 12.83 -14.28 -10.33
C LEU A 208 13.87 -13.15 -10.32
N TYR A 209 15.03 -13.42 -10.90
CA TYR A 209 16.11 -12.44 -11.07
C TYR A 209 16.54 -11.81 -9.73
N LYS A 210 16.76 -12.67 -8.73
CA LYS A 210 17.29 -12.26 -7.43
C LYS A 210 18.58 -11.48 -7.65
N LYS A 211 18.61 -10.22 -7.19
CA LYS A 211 19.83 -9.40 -7.19
C LYS A 211 20.82 -10.09 -6.27
N GLU A 212 21.95 -10.55 -6.81
CA GLU A 212 23.04 -11.00 -5.97
C GLU A 212 23.45 -9.81 -5.08
N VAL A 213 23.21 -9.95 -3.79
CA VAL A 213 23.71 -8.99 -2.81
C VAL A 213 25.22 -9.11 -2.89
N LYS A 214 25.89 -8.21 -3.63
CA LYS A 214 27.33 -8.03 -3.50
C LYS A 214 27.55 -7.78 -2.02
N LYS A 215 28.09 -8.79 -1.33
CA LYS A 215 28.63 -8.58 0.02
C LYS A 215 29.66 -7.48 -0.15
N THR A 216 29.28 -6.25 0.19
CA THR A 216 30.24 -5.17 0.32
C THR A 216 31.19 -5.63 1.39
N ALA A 217 32.40 -5.94 0.96
CA ALA A 217 33.50 -6.31 1.82
C ALA A 217 33.92 -5.04 2.61
N SER A 218 33.16 -4.76 3.64
CA SER A 218 33.54 -3.87 4.72
C SER A 218 33.59 -4.75 5.96
N GLY A 219 34.81 -5.28 6.16
CA GLY A 219 35.39 -5.77 7.42
C GLY A 219 34.53 -6.72 8.25
N GLY A 220 34.78 -8.04 8.12
CA GLY A 220 34.67 -8.95 9.23
C GLY A 220 33.45 -9.86 9.32
N GLY A 221 33.68 -11.16 9.29
CA GLY A 221 32.91 -12.16 10.01
C GLY A 221 31.57 -12.60 9.40
N ALA A 222 31.16 -13.80 9.74
CA ALA A 222 29.90 -14.46 9.37
C ALA A 222 28.61 -13.75 9.87
N ASP A 223 28.73 -12.59 10.53
CA ASP A 223 27.65 -11.83 11.22
C ASP A 223 27.40 -10.42 10.62
N ALA A 224 27.72 -10.19 9.33
CA ALA A 224 27.48 -8.89 8.74
C ALA A 224 25.97 -8.63 8.58
N LEU A 225 25.43 -7.68 9.36
CA LEU A 225 24.04 -7.21 9.27
C LEU A 225 23.78 -6.62 7.87
N PRO A 226 22.54 -6.73 7.37
CA PRO A 226 22.12 -6.01 6.17
C PRO A 226 22.21 -4.49 6.38
N ASP A 227 22.13 -3.71 5.28
CA ASP A 227 22.17 -2.25 5.38
C ASP A 227 20.92 -1.71 6.08
N GLY A 228 21.11 -1.20 7.31
CA GLY A 228 20.04 -0.66 8.13
C GLY A 228 19.44 0.63 7.56
N GLY A 229 20.22 1.44 6.85
CA GLY A 229 19.75 2.67 6.21
C GLY A 229 18.86 2.39 5.00
N GLU A 230 19.22 1.41 4.17
CA GLU A 230 18.36 0.96 3.07
C GLU A 230 17.04 0.37 3.61
N LEU A 231 17.11 -0.47 4.64
CA LEU A 231 15.95 -1.07 5.28
C LEU A 231 15.05 -0.02 5.94
N TYR A 232 15.65 0.97 6.61
CA TYR A 232 14.91 2.11 7.17
C TYR A 232 14.19 2.90 6.09
N THR A 233 14.88 3.23 5.01
CA THR A 233 14.29 3.96 3.88
C THR A 233 13.10 3.22 3.28
N ALA A 234 13.22 1.91 3.14
CA ALA A 234 12.17 1.09 2.55
C ALA A 234 10.93 0.91 3.44
N ASN A 235 11.09 0.87 4.78
CA ASN A 235 10.03 0.46 5.69
C ASN A 235 9.57 1.54 6.67
N CYS A 236 10.40 2.52 7.01
CA CYS A 236 10.17 3.44 8.13
C CYS A 236 10.09 4.91 7.69
N ALA A 237 10.95 5.31 6.72
CA ALA A 237 11.13 6.70 6.32
C ALA A 237 9.85 7.36 5.76
N SER A 238 8.91 6.58 5.22
CA SER A 238 7.63 7.10 4.69
C SER A 238 6.78 7.78 5.77
N CYS A 239 6.93 7.38 7.04
CA CYS A 239 6.24 7.98 8.17
C CYS A 239 7.21 8.82 9.03
N HIS A 240 8.36 8.23 9.41
CA HIS A 240 9.30 8.86 10.32
C HIS A 240 10.28 9.84 9.64
N GLN A 241 10.15 10.03 8.32
CA GLN A 241 10.99 10.84 7.46
C GLN A 241 12.45 10.34 7.38
N ALA A 242 13.18 10.69 6.32
CA ALA A 242 14.58 10.31 6.16
C ALA A 242 15.49 10.90 7.25
N THR A 243 15.07 12.02 7.86
CA THR A 243 15.77 12.72 8.96
C THR A 243 15.42 12.18 10.35
N GLY A 244 14.50 11.22 10.46
CA GLY A 244 14.01 10.69 11.73
C GLY A 244 13.20 11.70 12.58
N GLU A 245 12.84 12.87 12.03
CA GLU A 245 12.10 13.93 12.75
C GLU A 245 10.60 13.68 12.81
N GLY A 246 10.11 12.72 11.99
CA GLY A 246 8.70 12.43 11.91
C GLY A 246 7.88 13.59 11.34
N LEU A 247 6.62 13.65 11.68
CA LEU A 247 5.72 14.72 11.30
C LEU A 247 4.84 15.08 12.50
N GLU A 248 4.96 16.29 12.99
CA GLU A 248 4.24 16.75 14.17
C GLU A 248 2.72 16.54 14.03
N GLY A 249 2.11 15.95 15.05
CA GLY A 249 0.68 15.65 15.08
C GLY A 249 0.25 14.44 14.24
N ALA A 250 1.14 13.81 13.46
CA ALA A 250 0.85 12.63 12.66
C ALA A 250 1.80 11.45 12.95
N PHE A 251 3.11 11.66 12.88
CA PHE A 251 4.12 10.59 13.04
C PHE A 251 5.21 11.05 14.03
N PRO A 252 5.48 10.26 15.06
CA PRO A 252 6.42 10.66 16.09
C PRO A 252 7.87 10.70 15.59
N PRO A 253 8.73 11.59 16.16
CA PRO A 253 10.15 11.57 15.86
C PRO A 253 10.83 10.34 16.47
N LEU A 254 11.83 9.81 15.75
CA LEU A 254 12.79 8.80 16.20
C LEU A 254 14.08 9.47 16.69
N LYS A 255 14.40 10.62 16.12
CA LYS A 255 15.47 11.50 16.57
C LYS A 255 15.21 11.95 18.02
N GLY A 256 16.14 11.66 18.92
CA GLY A 256 16.01 11.95 20.33
C GLY A 256 14.93 11.15 21.08
N SER A 257 14.41 10.10 20.48
CA SER A 257 13.35 9.26 21.09
C SER A 257 13.91 8.46 22.28
N PRO A 258 13.27 8.54 23.46
CA PRO A 258 13.68 7.73 24.61
C PRO A 258 13.55 6.21 24.37
N VAL A 259 12.59 5.79 23.53
CA VAL A 259 12.43 4.37 23.16
C VAL A 259 13.59 3.88 22.31
N VAL A 260 14.03 4.69 21.32
CA VAL A 260 15.19 4.38 20.47
C VAL A 260 16.47 4.34 21.28
N ALA A 261 16.63 5.25 22.24
CA ALA A 261 17.83 5.37 23.07
C ALA A 261 17.87 4.40 24.27
N SER A 262 16.77 3.72 24.57
CA SER A 262 16.66 2.82 25.74
C SER A 262 17.63 1.64 25.66
N ASP A 263 18.20 1.24 26.81
CA ASP A 263 18.94 -0.02 26.95
C ASP A 263 18.00 -1.22 27.03
N ASP A 264 16.74 -1.02 27.49
CA ASP A 264 15.69 -2.02 27.36
C ASP A 264 15.07 -1.95 25.95
N ILE A 265 15.44 -2.92 25.13
CA ILE A 265 15.02 -2.99 23.72
C ILE A 265 13.66 -3.67 23.52
N ALA A 266 13.11 -4.32 24.54
CA ALA A 266 11.87 -5.11 24.39
C ALA A 266 10.68 -4.25 23.92
N PRO A 267 10.41 -3.05 24.48
CA PRO A 267 9.36 -2.17 23.97
C PRO A 267 9.59 -1.75 22.51
N TYR A 268 10.85 -1.51 22.15
CA TYR A 268 11.20 -1.07 20.80
C TYR A 268 10.96 -2.17 19.76
N VAL A 269 11.43 -3.40 20.02
CA VAL A 269 11.18 -4.55 19.14
C VAL A 269 9.67 -4.83 19.04
N ASN A 270 8.95 -4.75 20.18
CA ASN A 270 7.48 -4.93 20.19
C ASN A 270 6.76 -3.90 19.31
N ILE A 271 7.18 -2.64 19.32
CA ILE A 271 6.61 -1.58 18.49
C ILE A 271 6.86 -1.86 17.01
N ILE A 272 8.09 -2.19 16.62
CA ILE A 272 8.42 -2.50 15.22
C ILE A 272 7.64 -3.74 14.75
N TRP A 273 7.63 -4.79 15.57
CA TRP A 273 7.02 -6.07 15.19
C TRP A 273 5.50 -6.05 15.23
N GLY A 274 4.94 -5.57 16.33
CA GLY A 274 3.50 -5.66 16.63
C GLY A 274 2.71 -4.39 16.32
N GLY A 275 3.38 -3.28 16.05
CA GLY A 275 2.76 -1.96 15.94
C GLY A 275 2.49 -1.32 17.31
N TYR A 276 2.04 -0.08 17.31
CA TYR A 276 1.75 0.66 18.54
C TYR A 276 0.62 1.69 18.34
N ASN A 277 -0.32 1.69 19.25
CA ASN A 277 -1.42 2.66 19.27
C ASN A 277 -1.64 3.17 20.69
N GLY A 278 -0.84 4.13 21.10
CA GLY A 278 -0.94 4.62 22.48
C GLY A 278 -0.19 5.93 22.74
N ARG A 279 0.43 6.53 21.71
CA ARG A 279 1.13 7.80 21.88
C ARG A 279 0.16 8.96 21.62
N PRO A 280 -0.20 9.76 22.65
CA PRO A 280 -1.09 10.89 22.48
C PRO A 280 -0.59 11.88 21.41
N GLY A 281 -1.49 12.36 20.57
CA GLY A 281 -1.18 13.33 19.52
C GLY A 281 -0.60 12.76 18.23
N TYR A 282 -0.41 11.44 18.14
CA TYR A 282 0.08 10.77 16.94
C TYR A 282 -0.84 9.63 16.50
N GLY A 283 -0.83 9.34 15.21
CA GLY A 283 -1.54 8.20 14.64
C GLY A 283 -0.96 6.84 15.06
N PRO A 284 -1.70 5.74 14.87
CA PRO A 284 -1.23 4.40 15.17
C PRO A 284 -0.07 3.99 14.25
N MET A 285 0.98 3.41 14.82
CA MET A 285 2.04 2.75 14.07
C MET A 285 1.60 1.34 13.68
N PRO A 286 1.64 0.98 12.39
CA PRO A 286 1.32 -0.38 11.95
C PRO A 286 2.38 -1.39 12.39
N ALA A 287 2.03 -2.68 12.38
CA ALA A 287 2.94 -3.79 12.67
C ALA A 287 3.90 -4.02 11.48
N VAL A 288 4.82 -3.08 11.25
CA VAL A 288 5.71 -3.07 10.08
C VAL A 288 6.54 -4.35 10.00
N GLY A 289 7.05 -4.83 11.13
CA GLY A 289 7.85 -6.06 11.18
C GLY A 289 7.10 -7.28 10.67
N LYS A 290 5.84 -7.46 11.10
CA LYS A 290 4.99 -8.56 10.61
C LYS A 290 4.59 -8.35 9.15
N ASN A 291 4.18 -7.15 8.79
CA ASN A 291 3.65 -6.84 7.47
C ASN A 291 4.73 -6.96 6.38
N ALA A 292 5.96 -6.54 6.68
CA ALA A 292 7.10 -6.63 5.76
C ALA A 292 7.91 -7.93 5.96
N SER A 293 7.48 -8.84 6.84
CA SER A 293 8.18 -10.11 7.16
C SER A 293 9.66 -9.89 7.50
N LEU A 294 9.94 -8.87 8.34
CA LEU A 294 11.31 -8.53 8.73
C LEU A 294 11.91 -9.65 9.60
N THR A 295 13.12 -10.07 9.26
CA THR A 295 13.86 -11.04 10.09
C THR A 295 14.52 -10.36 11.29
N PRO A 296 14.96 -11.11 12.33
CA PRO A 296 15.71 -10.53 13.46
C PRO A 296 16.94 -9.74 13.02
N GLU A 297 17.63 -10.19 11.97
CA GLU A 297 18.79 -9.50 11.39
C GLU A 297 18.41 -8.15 10.79
N MET A 298 17.28 -8.09 10.06
CA MET A 298 16.77 -6.86 9.47
C MET A 298 16.32 -5.87 10.54
N ILE A 299 15.64 -6.34 11.58
CA ILE A 299 15.22 -5.51 12.71
C ILE A 299 16.42 -4.95 13.46
N ALA A 300 17.43 -5.80 13.77
CA ALA A 300 18.66 -5.35 14.41
C ALA A 300 19.39 -4.29 13.56
N ALA A 301 19.43 -4.47 12.24
CA ALA A 301 20.05 -3.51 11.33
C ALA A 301 19.31 -2.16 11.32
N ILE A 302 17.97 -2.16 11.25
CA ILE A 302 17.15 -0.96 11.33
C ILE A 302 17.35 -0.26 12.67
N MET A 303 17.25 -0.99 13.78
CA MET A 303 17.46 -0.45 15.12
C MET A 303 18.83 0.19 15.26
N ASN A 304 19.90 -0.46 14.80
CA ASN A 304 21.27 0.07 14.86
C ASN A 304 21.43 1.33 14.02
N HIS A 305 20.80 1.40 12.85
CA HIS A 305 20.76 2.61 12.04
C HIS A 305 20.07 3.75 12.81
N GLU A 306 18.89 3.53 13.38
CA GLU A 306 18.13 4.55 14.10
C GLU A 306 18.83 4.99 15.39
N ARG A 307 19.49 4.07 16.10
CA ARG A 307 20.24 4.31 17.34
C ARG A 307 21.55 5.09 17.15
N SER A 308 22.09 5.12 15.93
CA SER A 308 23.34 5.84 15.60
C SER A 308 23.15 7.03 14.65
N SER A 309 21.93 7.25 14.14
CA SER A 309 21.63 8.32 13.19
C SER A 309 21.04 9.56 13.87
N TRP A 310 21.01 10.68 13.14
CA TRP A 310 20.34 11.95 13.50
C TRP A 310 20.74 12.54 14.85
N GLY A 311 21.94 12.19 15.37
CA GLY A 311 22.43 12.60 16.68
C GLY A 311 22.00 11.67 17.82
N ASN A 312 21.30 10.59 17.55
CA ASN A 312 21.14 9.51 18.51
C ASN A 312 22.51 8.84 18.75
N ASN A 313 22.79 8.49 19.98
CA ASN A 313 24.03 7.82 20.37
C ASN A 313 23.75 6.75 21.41
N ALA A 314 23.12 5.66 20.98
CA ALA A 314 22.76 4.55 21.84
C ALA A 314 23.60 3.30 21.48
N LYS A 315 23.71 2.36 22.43
CA LYS A 315 24.47 1.13 22.22
C LYS A 315 23.87 0.29 21.09
N PRO A 316 24.69 -0.30 20.21
CA PRO A 316 24.19 -1.20 19.20
C PRO A 316 23.54 -2.45 19.84
N VAL A 317 22.55 -3.00 19.14
CA VAL A 317 21.88 -4.24 19.53
C VAL A 317 22.39 -5.40 18.65
N THR A 318 22.42 -6.61 19.23
CA THR A 318 22.79 -7.81 18.48
C THR A 318 21.55 -8.52 17.93
N VAL A 319 21.75 -9.37 16.92
CA VAL A 319 20.68 -10.23 16.40
C VAL A 319 20.13 -11.14 17.49
N ALA A 320 20.99 -11.64 18.39
CA ALA A 320 20.60 -12.50 19.49
C ALA A 320 19.65 -11.79 20.47
N ASP A 321 19.90 -10.51 20.78
CA ASP A 321 19.04 -9.70 21.64
C ASP A 321 17.66 -9.52 21.03
N VAL A 322 17.59 -9.15 19.75
CA VAL A 322 16.33 -8.97 19.02
C VAL A 322 15.56 -10.28 18.94
N LYS A 323 16.24 -11.39 18.62
CA LYS A 323 15.64 -12.71 18.52
C LYS A 323 15.07 -13.17 19.87
N ALA A 324 15.79 -12.94 20.96
CA ALA A 324 15.33 -13.27 22.30
C ALA A 324 14.01 -12.58 22.66
N VAL A 325 13.84 -11.32 22.24
CA VAL A 325 12.58 -10.59 22.43
C VAL A 325 11.49 -11.13 21.50
N MET A 326 11.81 -11.38 20.21
CA MET A 326 10.82 -11.88 19.23
C MET A 326 10.30 -13.26 19.60
N ASP A 327 11.13 -14.13 20.17
CA ASP A 327 10.73 -15.48 20.61
C ASP A 327 9.74 -15.44 21.81
N GLN A 328 9.67 -14.31 22.53
CA GLN A 328 8.71 -14.08 23.63
C GLN A 328 7.38 -13.48 23.12
N ILE A 329 7.38 -12.90 21.92
CA ILE A 329 6.18 -12.33 21.31
C ILE A 329 5.43 -13.46 20.58
N LYS A 330 4.49 -14.08 21.26
CA LYS A 330 3.61 -15.14 20.68
C LYS A 330 2.32 -14.56 20.09
#